data_8f4c34c67cc217a85708b9d44d841445
#
_entry.id   8f4c34c67cc217a85708b9d44d841445
#
_cell.length_a   1.000
_cell.length_b   1.000
_cell.length_c   1.000
_cell.angle_alpha   90.00
_cell.angle_beta   90.00
_cell.angle_gamma   90.00
#
_symmetry.space_group_name_H-M   'P 1'
#
loop_
_entity.id
_entity.type
_entity.pdbx_description
1 polymer ?
#
loop_
_entity_poly.entity_id
_entity_poly.type
_entity_poly.pdbx_seq_one_letter_code
_entity_poly.pdbx_strand_id
1 'polypeptide(L)'
;MEINELTGLILKKAFEVHTVLGPGLLESAYEECLCYELAQCNTSVERQKALPIYKGIKVDAGYRLDIVVNNSVVIELKSVETLHPIHTSQLITYLKLSNIKYGLLINFNVKSLKDGIKRYIV
;
A
#
# COMPACT_ATOMS: atom_id res chain seq x y z
N MET A 1 -0.68 1.36 -18.34
CA MET A 1 -0.03 0.13 -17.85
C MET A 1 -1.11 -0.83 -17.39
N GLU A 2 -1.03 -2.06 -17.83
CA GLU A 2 -1.98 -3.09 -17.48
C GLU A 2 -1.84 -3.44 -15.99
N ILE A 3 -2.93 -3.89 -15.34
CA ILE A 3 -2.97 -4.03 -13.89
C ILE A 3 -1.94 -5.05 -13.34
N ASN A 4 -1.74 -6.16 -14.03
CA ASN A 4 -0.77 -7.16 -13.59
C ASN A 4 0.67 -6.67 -13.74
N GLU A 5 0.94 -5.86 -14.76
CA GLU A 5 2.24 -5.20 -14.91
C GLU A 5 2.45 -4.20 -13.78
N LEU A 6 1.44 -3.44 -13.42
CA LEU A 6 1.53 -2.44 -12.36
C LEU A 6 1.77 -3.09 -11.01
N THR A 7 0.99 -4.11 -10.65
CA THR A 7 1.18 -4.80 -9.37
C THR A 7 2.53 -5.51 -9.32
N GLY A 8 2.95 -6.11 -10.43
CA GLY A 8 4.28 -6.72 -10.53
C GLY A 8 5.40 -5.71 -10.33
N LEU A 9 5.27 -4.52 -10.92
CA LEU A 9 6.23 -3.43 -10.74
C LEU A 9 6.29 -2.97 -9.29
N ILE A 10 5.13 -2.77 -8.67
CA ILE A 10 5.04 -2.34 -7.27
C ILE A 10 5.77 -3.36 -6.37
N LEU A 11 5.49 -4.65 -6.55
CA LEU A 11 6.10 -5.69 -5.74
C LEU A 11 7.62 -5.77 -5.99
N LYS A 12 8.05 -5.64 -7.23
CA LYS A 12 9.48 -5.60 -7.56
C LYS A 12 10.18 -4.48 -6.77
N LYS A 13 9.60 -3.29 -6.75
CA LYS A 13 10.18 -2.16 -6.04
C LYS A 13 10.12 -2.35 -4.53
N ALA A 14 9.05 -2.95 -4.01
CA ALA A 14 8.97 -3.29 -2.60
C ALA A 14 10.08 -4.28 -2.19
N PHE A 15 10.33 -5.30 -3.01
CA PHE A 15 11.43 -6.23 -2.78
C PHE A 15 12.80 -5.52 -2.78
N GLU A 16 13.01 -4.59 -3.71
CA GLU A 16 14.26 -3.82 -3.76
C GLU A 16 14.45 -3.01 -2.47
N VAL A 17 13.40 -2.32 -2.03
CA VAL A 17 13.45 -1.54 -0.78
C VAL A 17 13.76 -2.45 0.42
N HIS A 18 13.08 -3.58 0.52
CA HIS A 18 13.28 -4.51 1.63
C HIS A 18 14.67 -5.13 1.63
N THR A 19 15.22 -5.40 0.44
CA THR A 19 16.58 -5.93 0.32
C THR A 19 17.62 -4.96 0.87
N VAL A 20 17.42 -3.67 0.64
CA VAL A 20 18.36 -2.64 1.13
C VAL A 20 18.17 -2.37 2.62
N LEU A 21 16.92 -2.18 3.06
CA LEU A 21 16.62 -1.72 4.42
C LEU A 21 16.44 -2.85 5.44
N GLY A 22 15.95 -4.01 5.00
CA GLY A 22 15.58 -5.09 5.91
C GLY A 22 14.37 -4.75 6.78
N PRO A 23 14.03 -5.61 7.74
CA PRO A 23 12.95 -5.35 8.69
C PRO A 23 13.38 -4.39 9.80
N GLY A 24 12.41 -3.93 10.61
CA GLY A 24 12.68 -3.22 11.85
C GLY A 24 12.58 -1.71 11.82
N LEU A 25 12.32 -1.10 10.66
CA LEU A 25 12.16 0.34 10.55
C LEU A 25 10.69 0.76 10.72
N LEU A 26 10.47 2.06 10.85
CA LEU A 26 9.13 2.64 10.91
C LEU A 26 8.46 2.55 9.53
N GLU A 27 7.13 2.50 9.52
CA GLU A 27 6.34 2.46 8.29
C GLU A 27 6.67 3.62 7.35
N SER A 28 6.87 4.81 7.92
CA SER A 28 7.17 6.02 7.15
C SER A 28 8.46 5.90 6.34
N ALA A 29 9.46 5.20 6.85
CA ALA A 29 10.71 4.98 6.13
C ALA A 29 10.49 4.14 4.88
N TYR A 30 9.74 3.05 5.01
CA TYR A 30 9.41 2.19 3.86
C TYR A 30 8.54 2.91 2.85
N GLU A 31 7.57 3.68 3.32
CA GLU A 31 6.69 4.46 2.45
C GLU A 31 7.50 5.44 1.60
N GLU A 32 8.37 6.19 2.23
CA GLU A 32 9.19 7.18 1.52
C GLU A 32 10.08 6.52 0.46
N CYS A 33 10.74 5.43 0.81
CA CYS A 33 11.63 4.74 -0.12
C CYS A 33 10.86 4.07 -1.25
N LEU A 34 9.72 3.44 -0.97
CA LEU A 34 8.91 2.81 -2.00
C LEU A 34 8.34 3.86 -2.97
N CYS A 35 7.85 4.97 -2.46
CA CYS A 35 7.35 6.06 -3.29
C CYS A 35 8.45 6.64 -4.18
N TYR A 36 9.65 6.80 -3.65
CA TYR A 36 10.80 7.24 -4.43
C TYR A 36 11.05 6.29 -5.61
N GLU A 37 11.09 4.98 -5.35
CA GLU A 37 11.33 3.99 -6.38
C GLU A 37 10.22 3.97 -7.44
N LEU A 38 8.96 4.05 -7.01
CA LEU A 38 7.83 4.05 -7.93
C LEU A 38 7.80 5.31 -8.80
N ALA A 39 8.15 6.45 -8.25
CA ALA A 39 8.19 7.71 -9.01
C ALA A 39 9.19 7.67 -10.15
N GLN A 40 10.22 6.83 -10.08
CA GLN A 40 11.20 6.65 -11.15
C GLN A 40 10.66 5.79 -12.30
N CYS A 41 9.51 5.17 -12.13
CA CYS A 41 8.97 4.15 -13.04
C CYS A 41 7.84 4.63 -13.93
N ASN A 42 7.72 5.93 -14.15
CA ASN A 42 6.65 6.52 -14.96
C ASN A 42 5.26 6.16 -14.43
N THR A 43 5.10 6.22 -13.11
CA THR A 43 3.82 6.02 -12.44
C THR A 43 3.38 7.29 -11.72
N SER A 44 2.07 7.43 -11.53
CA SER A 44 1.50 8.47 -10.69
C SER A 44 1.40 7.93 -9.26
N VAL A 45 2.02 8.60 -8.31
CA VAL A 45 2.06 8.17 -6.91
C VAL A 45 1.47 9.25 -6.02
N GLU A 46 0.45 8.90 -5.25
CA GLU A 46 -0.12 9.76 -4.23
C GLU A 46 0.13 9.16 -2.86
N ARG A 47 0.58 9.98 -1.91
CA ARG A 47 0.86 9.54 -0.55
C ARG A 47 -0.13 10.14 0.42
N GLN A 48 -0.48 9.39 1.46
CA GLN A 48 -1.34 9.85 2.54
C GLN A 48 -2.60 10.54 2.01
N LYS A 49 -3.23 9.88 1.06
CA LYS A 49 -4.43 10.41 0.40
C LYS A 49 -5.62 10.31 1.32
N ALA A 50 -6.37 11.41 1.46
CA ALA A 50 -7.55 11.45 2.30
C ALA A 50 -8.59 10.42 1.84
N LEU A 51 -9.22 9.74 2.80
CA LEU A 51 -10.27 8.78 2.52
C LEU A 51 -11.49 9.51 1.95
N PRO A 52 -12.14 8.97 0.91
CA PRO A 52 -13.24 9.65 0.26
C PRO A 52 -14.56 9.56 1.05
N ILE A 53 -15.64 9.91 0.38
CA ILE A 53 -16.95 10.19 0.96
C ILE A 53 -17.75 8.91 1.25
N TYR A 54 -18.40 8.86 2.41
CA TYR A 54 -19.42 7.86 2.72
C TYR A 54 -20.81 8.51 2.62
N LYS A 55 -21.63 8.09 1.65
CA LYS A 55 -23.02 8.58 1.45
C LYS A 55 -23.12 10.11 1.50
N GLY A 56 -22.21 10.81 0.84
CA GLY A 56 -22.19 12.27 0.84
C GLY A 56 -21.53 12.91 2.04
N ILE A 57 -21.12 12.13 3.04
CA ILE A 57 -20.41 12.62 4.23
C ILE A 57 -18.93 12.39 4.06
N LYS A 58 -18.12 13.43 4.22
CA LYS A 58 -16.66 13.31 4.17
C LYS A 58 -16.17 12.56 5.41
N VAL A 59 -15.53 11.42 5.19
CA VAL A 59 -14.92 10.64 6.26
C VAL A 59 -13.54 11.23 6.52
N ASP A 60 -13.42 12.06 7.54
CA ASP A 60 -12.19 12.75 7.88
C ASP A 60 -11.86 12.56 9.35
N ALA A 61 -11.61 11.33 9.74
CA ALA A 61 -11.21 10.97 11.11
C ALA A 61 -9.71 10.67 11.19
N GLY A 62 -8.92 11.27 10.29
CA GLY A 62 -7.49 11.03 10.24
C GLY A 62 -7.09 9.80 9.44
N TYR A 63 -8.06 9.13 8.81
CA TYR A 63 -7.75 7.98 7.96
C TYR A 63 -7.20 8.45 6.63
N ARG A 64 -6.12 7.81 6.19
CA ARG A 64 -5.46 8.11 4.93
C ARG A 64 -5.07 6.81 4.24
N LEU A 65 -5.11 6.82 2.91
CA LEU A 65 -4.53 5.75 2.11
C LEU A 65 -3.04 5.99 2.05
N ASP A 66 -2.22 5.02 2.44
CA ASP A 66 -0.77 5.22 2.51
C ASP A 66 -0.20 5.61 1.15
N ILE A 67 -0.46 4.79 0.13
CA ILE A 67 0.01 5.02 -1.24
C ILE A 67 -1.08 4.63 -2.22
N VAL A 68 -1.32 5.46 -3.23
CA VAL A 68 -2.19 5.12 -4.36
C VAL A 68 -1.38 5.27 -5.64
N VAL A 69 -1.30 4.22 -6.43
CA VAL A 69 -0.52 4.19 -7.68
C VAL A 69 -1.45 4.16 -8.88
N ASN A 70 -1.28 5.11 -9.80
CA ASN A 70 -2.06 5.24 -11.04
C ASN A 70 -3.57 5.24 -10.79
N ASN A 71 -4.00 5.71 -9.64
CA ASN A 71 -5.42 5.66 -9.23
C ASN A 71 -6.04 4.26 -9.39
N SER A 72 -5.23 3.23 -9.35
CA SER A 72 -5.63 1.85 -9.66
C SER A 72 -5.28 0.84 -8.58
N VAL A 73 -4.29 1.12 -7.75
CA VAL A 73 -3.84 0.22 -6.68
C VAL A 73 -3.64 1.01 -5.40
N VAL A 74 -4.21 0.53 -4.31
CA VAL A 74 -3.94 1.05 -2.97
C VAL A 74 -2.90 0.15 -2.31
N ILE A 75 -1.86 0.74 -1.76
CA ILE A 75 -0.85 0.01 -0.99
C ILE A 75 -0.95 0.48 0.46
N GLU A 76 -1.19 -0.46 1.37
CA GLU A 76 -1.13 -0.22 2.81
C GLU A 76 0.15 -0.86 3.36
N LEU A 77 0.95 -0.05 4.04
CA LEU A 77 2.21 -0.49 4.61
C LEU A 77 2.06 -0.72 6.10
N LYS A 78 2.68 -1.80 6.56
CA LYS A 78 2.78 -2.11 7.98
C LYS A 78 4.23 -2.44 8.32
N SER A 79 4.58 -2.20 9.59
CA SER A 79 5.85 -2.63 10.16
C SER A 79 5.53 -3.18 11.55
N VAL A 80 4.91 -4.36 11.57
CA VAL A 80 4.38 -4.98 12.79
C VAL A 80 4.90 -6.40 12.92
N GLU A 81 4.89 -6.91 14.15
CA GLU A 81 5.35 -8.27 14.43
C GLU A 81 4.44 -9.30 13.74
N THR A 82 3.12 -9.05 13.77
CA THR A 82 2.13 -9.94 13.15
C THR A 82 1.02 -9.12 12.52
N LEU A 83 0.65 -9.44 11.26
CA LEU A 83 -0.53 -8.88 10.64
C LEU A 83 -1.78 -9.49 11.28
N HIS A 84 -2.72 -8.64 11.67
CA HIS A 84 -3.99 -9.06 12.23
C HIS A 84 -5.11 -8.93 11.20
N PRO A 85 -6.21 -9.74 11.34
CA PRO A 85 -7.35 -9.67 10.41
C PRO A 85 -7.94 -8.26 10.25
N ILE A 86 -7.83 -7.42 11.29
CA ILE A 86 -8.34 -6.04 11.22
C ILE A 86 -7.61 -5.21 10.15
N HIS A 87 -6.33 -5.49 9.90
CA HIS A 87 -5.58 -4.78 8.85
C HIS A 87 -6.13 -5.08 7.47
N THR A 88 -6.50 -6.34 7.22
CA THR A 88 -7.17 -6.75 5.98
C THR A 88 -8.53 -6.09 5.83
N SER A 89 -9.34 -6.11 6.90
CA SER A 89 -10.68 -5.49 6.89
C SER A 89 -10.59 -4.00 6.60
N GLN A 90 -9.60 -3.32 7.16
CA GLN A 90 -9.39 -1.90 6.94
C GLN A 90 -9.04 -1.61 5.48
N LEU A 91 -8.12 -2.38 4.89
CA LEU A 91 -7.76 -2.21 3.48
C LEU A 91 -8.98 -2.43 2.57
N ILE A 92 -9.76 -3.48 2.82
CA ILE A 92 -10.96 -3.75 2.01
C ILE A 92 -11.95 -2.59 2.09
N THR A 93 -12.16 -2.02 3.27
CA THR A 93 -13.00 -0.84 3.45
C THR A 93 -12.46 0.34 2.64
N TYR A 94 -11.17 0.58 2.68
CA TYR A 94 -10.52 1.65 1.93
C TYR A 94 -10.73 1.49 0.43
N LEU A 95 -10.60 0.27 -0.09
CA LEU A 95 -10.82 -0.03 -1.50
C LEU A 95 -12.26 0.26 -1.91
N LYS A 96 -13.23 -0.16 -1.09
CA LYS A 96 -14.64 0.08 -1.37
C LYS A 96 -14.98 1.57 -1.38
N LEU A 97 -14.52 2.31 -0.38
CA LEU A 97 -14.80 3.73 -0.27
C LEU A 97 -14.07 4.54 -1.36
N SER A 98 -12.91 4.10 -1.80
CA SER A 98 -12.13 4.77 -2.84
C SER A 98 -12.56 4.40 -4.25
N ASN A 99 -13.41 3.38 -4.39
CA ASN A 99 -13.80 2.82 -5.68
C ASN A 99 -12.58 2.34 -6.48
N ILE A 100 -11.59 1.79 -5.78
CA ILE A 100 -10.41 1.17 -6.36
C ILE A 100 -10.49 -0.33 -6.08
N LYS A 101 -10.24 -1.15 -7.09
CA LYS A 101 -10.45 -2.59 -7.00
C LYS A 101 -9.29 -3.36 -6.37
N TYR A 102 -8.08 -2.87 -6.51
CA TYR A 102 -6.87 -3.64 -6.20
C TYR A 102 -6.14 -3.06 -5.00
N GLY A 103 -5.80 -3.93 -4.05
CA GLY A 103 -5.06 -3.53 -2.87
C GLY A 103 -3.91 -4.47 -2.57
N LEU A 104 -2.84 -3.90 -2.04
CA LEU A 104 -1.70 -4.64 -1.53
C LEU A 104 -1.50 -4.24 -0.07
N LEU A 105 -1.41 -5.25 0.79
CA LEU A 105 -1.03 -5.07 2.19
C LEU A 105 0.37 -5.64 2.35
N ILE A 106 1.33 -4.78 2.69
CA ILE A 106 2.73 -5.17 2.77
C ILE A 106 3.27 -4.89 4.16
N ASN A 107 3.63 -5.95 4.87
CA ASN A 107 4.32 -5.84 6.15
C ASN A 107 5.82 -6.01 5.90
N PHE A 108 6.57 -4.91 6.10
CA PHE A 108 8.02 -4.92 5.90
C PHE A 108 8.79 -5.51 7.08
N ASN A 109 8.15 -5.70 8.23
CA ASN A 109 8.81 -6.21 9.42
C ASN A 109 8.88 -7.74 9.42
N VAL A 110 9.38 -8.30 8.33
CA VAL A 110 9.55 -9.74 8.13
C VAL A 110 10.94 -10.00 7.56
N LYS A 111 11.45 -11.20 7.80
CA LYS A 111 12.76 -11.60 7.28
C LYS A 111 12.76 -11.73 5.77
N SER A 112 11.70 -12.34 5.22
CA SER A 112 11.51 -12.50 3.78
C SER A 112 10.23 -11.77 3.39
N LEU A 113 10.32 -10.78 2.50
CA LEU A 113 9.18 -9.91 2.19
C LEU A 113 7.99 -10.67 1.62
N LYS A 114 8.21 -11.76 0.89
CA LYS A 114 7.12 -12.58 0.36
C LYS A 114 6.14 -13.02 1.44
N ASP A 115 6.61 -13.19 2.67
CA ASP A 115 5.76 -13.63 3.79
C ASP A 115 4.93 -12.48 4.37
N GLY A 116 5.23 -11.24 3.99
CA GLY A 116 4.51 -10.06 4.44
C GLY A 116 3.55 -9.48 3.41
N ILE A 117 3.37 -10.12 2.25
CA ILE A 117 2.56 -9.56 1.16
C ILE A 117 1.21 -10.28 1.07
N LYS A 118 0.13 -9.47 1.03
CA LYS A 118 -1.22 -9.96 0.75
C LYS A 118 -1.85 -9.10 -0.34
N ARG A 119 -2.53 -9.75 -1.28
CA ARG A 119 -3.22 -9.09 -2.40
C ARG A 119 -4.71 -9.25 -2.24
N TYR A 120 -5.45 -8.19 -2.53
CA TYR A 120 -6.91 -8.19 -2.47
C TYR A 120 -7.50 -7.57 -3.72
N ILE A 121 -8.63 -8.13 -4.14
CA ILE A 121 -9.44 -7.60 -5.26
C ILE A 121 -10.87 -7.51 -4.75
N VAL A 122 -11.49 -6.36 -4.89
CA VAL A 122 -12.88 -6.17 -4.48
C VAL A 122 -13.80 -5.93 -5.68
#